data_1b895c07ade47db58cd513c2253442c5
#
_entry.id   1b895c07ade47db58cd513c2253442c5
#
_cell.length_a   1.000
_cell.length_b   1.000
_cell.length_c   1.000
_cell.angle_alpha   90.00
_cell.angle_beta   90.00
_cell.angle_gamma   90.00
#
_symmetry.space_group_name_H-M   'P 1'
#
loop_
_entity.id
_entity.type
_entity.pdbx_description
1 polymer ?
#
loop_
_entity_poly.entity_id
_entity_poly.type
_entity_poly.pdbx_seq_one_letter_code
_entity_poly.pdbx_strand_id
1 'polypeptide(L)'
;YTPFSDIRGKVVELGSGAYVLTASSAEKKDAAFDQPIFKGTKEFDIKTGEVTSIDLTCTIDNAMVTVKLSEKFVKELSDYTVTVTNGMGTLSWNKNAEVNDFEPAAEDGKTIYKGKRNGYFTIAPLTVTVNGHRAIDGSEAKTVYNINTVNPADNHVLNLDANVVGS
;
A
#
# COMPACT_ATOMS: atom_id res chain seq x y z
N TYR A 1 23.56 -4.54 -9.77
CA TYR A 1 22.94 -4.46 -8.44
C TYR A 1 23.92 -5.01 -7.39
N THR A 2 24.26 -4.24 -6.40
CA THR A 2 25.14 -4.64 -5.31
C THR A 2 24.38 -4.45 -3.99
N PRO A 3 24.19 -5.50 -3.16
CA PRO A 3 23.59 -5.33 -1.84
C PRO A 3 24.40 -4.35 -0.98
N PHE A 4 23.71 -3.49 -0.22
CA PHE A 4 24.37 -2.51 0.65
C PHE A 4 25.34 -3.15 1.65
N SER A 5 25.03 -4.37 2.12
CA SER A 5 25.90 -5.15 2.99
C SER A 5 27.32 -5.34 2.41
N ASP A 6 27.45 -5.43 1.10
CA ASP A 6 28.70 -5.72 0.42
C ASP A 6 29.61 -4.48 0.32
N ILE A 7 29.04 -3.27 0.37
CA ILE A 7 29.74 -1.99 0.27
C ILE A 7 29.78 -1.21 1.59
N ARG A 8 29.07 -1.68 2.61
CA ARG A 8 29.02 -1.02 3.91
C ARG A 8 30.41 -0.89 4.53
N GLY A 9 30.80 0.34 4.84
CA GLY A 9 32.10 0.65 5.44
C GLY A 9 33.27 0.57 4.48
N LYS A 10 33.03 0.42 3.18
CA LYS A 10 34.07 0.38 2.15
C LYS A 10 34.08 1.66 1.32
N VAL A 11 35.30 2.00 0.83
CA VAL A 11 35.45 3.01 -0.22
C VAL A 11 35.25 2.29 -1.56
N VAL A 12 34.38 2.82 -2.41
CA VAL A 12 34.15 2.34 -3.77
C VAL A 12 34.96 3.22 -4.73
N GLU A 13 35.90 2.62 -5.47
CA GLU A 13 36.70 3.33 -6.45
C GLU A 13 35.94 3.44 -7.78
N LEU A 14 35.78 4.66 -8.27
CA LEU A 14 35.14 4.97 -9.54
C LEU A 14 36.01 5.93 -10.33
N GLY A 15 35.94 5.83 -11.65
CA GLY A 15 36.57 6.81 -12.53
C GLY A 15 35.94 8.22 -12.36
N SER A 16 36.63 9.27 -12.80
CA SER A 16 36.06 10.61 -12.82
C SER A 16 34.87 10.69 -13.78
N GLY A 17 33.83 11.37 -13.37
CA GLY A 17 32.59 11.54 -14.17
C GLY A 17 31.37 11.80 -13.33
N ALA A 18 30.23 11.93 -14.02
CA ALA A 18 28.91 12.09 -13.40
C ALA A 18 28.26 10.72 -13.13
N TYR A 19 27.69 10.58 -11.96
CA TYR A 19 27.07 9.33 -11.47
C TYR A 19 25.69 9.57 -10.85
N VAL A 20 24.90 8.53 -10.83
CA VAL A 20 23.63 8.48 -10.11
C VAL A 20 23.68 7.29 -9.14
N LEU A 21 23.52 7.57 -7.85
CA LEU A 21 23.32 6.55 -6.83
C LEU A 21 21.82 6.34 -6.60
N THR A 22 21.37 5.11 -6.71
CA THR A 22 20.02 4.72 -6.34
C THR A 22 20.07 3.61 -5.30
N ALA A 23 19.30 3.77 -4.22
CA ALA A 23 19.09 2.74 -3.21
C ALA A 23 17.61 2.42 -3.06
N SER A 24 17.30 1.14 -2.84
CA SER A 24 15.94 0.66 -2.59
C SER A 24 15.97 -0.40 -1.48
N SER A 25 14.97 -0.37 -0.58
CA SER A 25 14.87 -1.33 0.53
C SER A 25 14.47 -2.74 0.09
N ALA A 26 13.80 -2.87 -1.05
CA ALA A 26 13.33 -4.13 -1.60
C ALA A 26 13.15 -4.04 -3.12
N GLU A 27 12.95 -5.20 -3.74
CA GLU A 27 12.51 -5.25 -5.13
C GLU A 27 11.10 -4.67 -5.27
N LYS A 28 10.88 -3.95 -6.37
CA LYS A 28 9.59 -3.37 -6.68
C LYS A 28 8.56 -4.47 -6.93
N LYS A 29 7.43 -4.38 -6.21
CA LYS A 29 6.22 -5.15 -6.48
C LYS A 29 5.09 -4.21 -6.83
N ASP A 30 4.25 -4.61 -7.79
CA ASP A 30 3.14 -3.78 -8.24
C ASP A 30 2.08 -3.60 -7.15
N ALA A 31 1.84 -4.66 -6.36
CA ALA A 31 1.03 -4.64 -5.15
C ALA A 31 1.51 -5.71 -4.17
N ALA A 32 1.61 -5.39 -2.89
CA ALA A 32 1.97 -6.35 -1.84
C ALA A 32 1.40 -5.92 -0.48
N PHE A 33 1.07 -6.91 0.36
CA PHE A 33 0.71 -6.65 1.75
C PHE A 33 1.93 -6.38 2.61
N ASP A 34 1.81 -5.38 3.50
CA ASP A 34 2.77 -5.04 4.56
C ASP A 34 4.22 -4.84 4.04
N GLN A 35 4.35 -4.32 2.82
CA GLN A 35 5.64 -4.13 2.19
C GLN A 35 5.85 -2.67 1.72
N PRO A 36 6.20 -1.75 2.63
CA PRO A 36 6.66 -0.42 2.24
C PRO A 36 7.99 -0.53 1.49
N ILE A 37 8.14 0.23 0.43
CA ILE A 37 9.37 0.33 -0.33
C ILE A 37 9.97 1.72 -0.11
N PHE A 38 11.19 1.77 0.42
CA PHE A 38 11.97 2.99 0.57
C PHE A 38 12.94 3.11 -0.60
N LYS A 39 12.96 4.25 -1.24
CA LYS A 39 13.84 4.53 -2.37
C LYS A 39 14.45 5.92 -2.26
N GLY A 40 15.68 6.05 -2.68
CA GLY A 40 16.38 7.31 -2.80
C GLY A 40 17.27 7.32 -4.03
N THR A 41 17.47 8.51 -4.59
CA THR A 41 18.34 8.74 -5.74
C THR A 41 19.12 10.02 -5.52
N LYS A 42 20.43 10.00 -5.82
CA LYS A 42 21.34 11.13 -5.69
C LYS A 42 22.27 11.20 -6.88
N GLU A 43 22.30 12.35 -7.55
CA GLU A 43 23.29 12.66 -8.56
C GLU A 43 24.54 13.25 -7.91
N PHE A 44 25.72 12.90 -8.41
CA PHE A 44 27.00 13.40 -7.90
C PHE A 44 28.10 13.26 -8.96
N ASP A 45 29.18 14.02 -8.78
CA ASP A 45 30.37 13.98 -9.64
C ASP A 45 31.55 13.43 -8.86
N ILE A 46 32.35 12.61 -9.53
CA ILE A 46 33.66 12.14 -9.04
C ILE A 46 34.76 12.87 -9.81
N LYS A 47 35.69 13.47 -9.07
CA LYS A 47 36.90 14.09 -9.62
C LYS A 47 38.11 13.24 -9.32
N THR A 48 39.06 13.25 -10.26
CA THR A 48 40.29 12.48 -10.13
C THR A 48 41.04 12.84 -8.85
N GLY A 49 41.39 11.83 -8.06
CA GLY A 49 42.17 11.98 -6.83
C GLY A 49 41.40 12.55 -5.62
N GLU A 50 40.11 12.73 -5.73
CA GLU A 50 39.24 13.23 -4.64
C GLU A 50 38.37 12.11 -4.05
N VAL A 51 38.10 12.20 -2.76
CA VAL A 51 37.08 11.36 -2.09
C VAL A 51 35.78 12.16 -2.03
N THR A 52 34.69 11.61 -2.59
CA THR A 52 33.37 12.20 -2.55
C THR A 52 32.51 11.44 -1.53
N SER A 53 32.01 12.15 -0.52
CA SER A 53 31.05 11.62 0.43
C SER A 53 29.64 11.93 -0.03
N ILE A 54 28.73 10.94 0.03
CA ILE A 54 27.35 11.09 -0.42
C ILE A 54 26.41 10.68 0.69
N ASP A 55 25.53 11.60 1.07
CA ASP A 55 24.39 11.33 1.93
C ASP A 55 23.16 11.07 1.08
N LEU A 56 22.57 9.90 1.21
CA LEU A 56 21.35 9.50 0.50
C LEU A 56 20.21 9.27 1.49
N THR A 57 19.15 10.04 1.34
CA THR A 57 17.90 9.83 2.08
C THR A 57 16.94 9.02 1.24
N CYS A 58 16.42 7.93 1.81
CA CYS A 58 15.37 7.12 1.20
C CYS A 58 14.01 7.45 1.83
N THR A 59 13.00 7.64 1.00
CA THR A 59 11.61 7.89 1.41
C THR A 59 10.71 6.79 0.86
N ILE A 60 9.48 6.68 1.38
CA ILE A 60 8.51 5.69 0.90
C ILE A 60 8.15 6.01 -0.56
N ASP A 61 8.33 5.04 -1.45
CA ASP A 61 8.15 5.16 -2.91
C ASP A 61 6.80 4.58 -3.40
N ASN A 62 6.07 3.87 -2.54
CA ASN A 62 4.74 3.34 -2.83
C ASN A 62 3.65 4.02 -1.99
N ALA A 63 2.39 3.76 -2.32
CA ALA A 63 1.24 4.25 -1.56
C ALA A 63 0.65 3.12 -0.72
N MET A 64 0.18 3.45 0.49
CA MET A 64 -0.47 2.53 1.40
C MET A 64 -1.99 2.66 1.32
N VAL A 65 -2.68 1.53 1.43
CA VAL A 65 -4.14 1.45 1.57
C VAL A 65 -4.47 0.72 2.87
N THR A 66 -5.28 1.36 3.70
CA THR A 66 -5.84 0.80 4.93
C THR A 66 -7.35 0.66 4.75
N VAL A 67 -7.91 -0.49 5.04
CA VAL A 67 -9.37 -0.72 4.98
C VAL A 67 -9.96 -0.67 6.37
N LYS A 68 -11.01 0.14 6.56
CA LYS A 68 -11.81 0.23 7.78
C LYS A 68 -13.27 0.07 7.45
N LEU A 69 -13.96 -0.78 8.19
CA LEU A 69 -15.38 -1.07 8.02
C LEU A 69 -16.14 -0.56 9.25
N SER A 70 -17.27 0.08 9.04
CA SER A 70 -18.18 0.41 10.14
C SER A 70 -18.84 -0.85 10.72
N GLU A 71 -19.29 -0.78 11.96
CA GLU A 71 -20.09 -1.86 12.57
C GLU A 71 -21.37 -2.14 11.77
N LYS A 72 -21.97 -1.10 11.20
CA LYS A 72 -23.15 -1.22 10.34
C LYS A 72 -22.83 -1.99 9.07
N PHE A 73 -21.71 -1.70 8.39
CA PHE A 73 -21.27 -2.45 7.21
C PHE A 73 -21.16 -3.95 7.50
N VAL A 74 -20.52 -4.30 8.62
CA VAL A 74 -20.32 -5.71 9.02
C VAL A 74 -21.64 -6.41 9.39
N LYS A 75 -22.62 -5.70 9.90
CA LYS A 75 -23.95 -6.25 10.22
C LYS A 75 -24.84 -6.42 8.98
N GLU A 76 -24.72 -5.54 8.01
CA GLU A 76 -25.55 -5.55 6.80
C GLU A 76 -25.11 -6.59 5.75
N LEU A 77 -23.85 -7.03 5.79
CA LEU A 77 -23.29 -8.00 4.86
C LEU A 77 -22.87 -9.28 5.56
N SER A 78 -23.33 -10.43 5.03
CA SER A 78 -22.96 -11.76 5.56
C SER A 78 -21.52 -12.16 5.16
N ASP A 79 -21.13 -11.79 3.96
CA ASP A 79 -19.79 -11.93 3.43
C ASP A 79 -19.43 -10.74 2.55
N TYR A 80 -18.16 -10.49 2.37
CA TYR A 80 -17.68 -9.39 1.52
C TYR A 80 -16.23 -9.55 1.14
N THR A 81 -15.87 -8.94 0.02
CA THR A 81 -14.50 -8.79 -0.48
C THR A 81 -14.26 -7.34 -0.84
N VAL A 82 -13.19 -6.77 -0.32
CA VAL A 82 -12.68 -5.46 -0.73
C VAL A 82 -11.46 -5.70 -1.59
N THR A 83 -11.53 -5.35 -2.85
CA THR A 83 -10.45 -5.52 -3.82
C THR A 83 -9.93 -4.16 -4.25
N VAL A 84 -8.61 -3.98 -4.21
CA VAL A 84 -7.93 -2.77 -4.67
C VAL A 84 -6.92 -3.15 -5.74
N THR A 85 -6.95 -2.44 -6.86
CA THR A 85 -6.00 -2.63 -7.96
C THR A 85 -5.47 -1.29 -8.45
N ASN A 86 -4.20 -1.26 -8.83
CA ASN A 86 -3.57 -0.15 -9.54
C ASN A 86 -3.44 -0.43 -11.05
N GLY A 87 -4.14 -1.45 -11.56
CA GLY A 87 -4.06 -1.87 -12.96
C GLY A 87 -2.87 -2.80 -13.27
N MET A 88 -1.88 -2.89 -12.39
CA MET A 88 -0.71 -3.76 -12.52
C MET A 88 -0.73 -4.90 -11.50
N GLY A 89 -1.20 -4.63 -10.30
CA GLY A 89 -1.33 -5.60 -9.21
C GLY A 89 -2.66 -5.43 -8.47
N THR A 90 -3.09 -6.47 -7.78
CA THR A 90 -4.38 -6.52 -7.07
C THR A 90 -4.19 -7.14 -5.69
N LEU A 91 -4.81 -6.53 -4.68
CA LEU A 91 -4.91 -7.06 -3.32
C LEU A 91 -6.38 -7.14 -2.90
N SER A 92 -6.71 -8.17 -2.13
CA SER A 92 -8.08 -8.38 -1.63
C SER A 92 -8.09 -8.69 -0.15
N TRP A 93 -9.06 -8.11 0.56
CA TRP A 93 -9.40 -8.42 1.95
C TRP A 93 -10.77 -9.10 1.93
N ASN A 94 -10.83 -10.29 2.51
CA ASN A 94 -11.99 -11.17 2.43
C ASN A 94 -12.60 -11.44 3.80
N LYS A 95 -13.93 -11.53 3.83
CA LYS A 95 -14.71 -12.07 4.94
C LYS A 95 -15.73 -13.04 4.38
N ASN A 96 -15.57 -14.32 4.72
CA ASN A 96 -16.51 -15.40 4.39
C ASN A 96 -16.48 -16.47 5.50
N ALA A 97 -17.06 -17.64 5.26
CA ALA A 97 -17.11 -18.72 6.24
C ALA A 97 -15.72 -19.24 6.65
N GLU A 98 -14.73 -19.15 5.78
CA GLU A 98 -13.39 -19.74 5.96
C GLU A 98 -12.32 -18.70 6.33
N VAL A 99 -12.47 -17.46 5.83
CA VAL A 99 -11.48 -16.41 5.93
C VAL A 99 -12.08 -15.15 6.54
N ASN A 100 -11.34 -14.53 7.45
CA ASN A 100 -11.65 -13.21 7.96
C ASN A 100 -10.37 -12.36 8.05
N ASP A 101 -10.19 -11.50 7.07
CA ASP A 101 -9.05 -10.56 6.97
C ASP A 101 -9.24 -9.28 7.82
N PHE A 102 -10.27 -9.24 8.65
CA PHE A 102 -10.59 -8.06 9.47
C PHE A 102 -10.58 -8.41 10.96
N GLU A 103 -10.26 -7.42 11.77
CA GLU A 103 -10.27 -7.51 13.23
C GLU A 103 -10.98 -6.29 13.84
N PRO A 104 -11.67 -6.47 14.99
CA PRO A 104 -12.30 -5.35 15.68
C PRO A 104 -11.24 -4.41 16.26
N ALA A 105 -11.53 -3.11 16.19
CA ALA A 105 -10.75 -2.06 16.81
C ALA A 105 -11.70 -0.99 17.37
N ALA A 106 -11.22 -0.18 18.31
CA ALA A 106 -11.96 0.96 18.82
C ALA A 106 -11.35 2.24 18.26
N GLU A 107 -12.20 3.10 17.71
CA GLU A 107 -11.83 4.41 17.20
C GLU A 107 -12.93 5.43 17.56
N ASP A 108 -12.55 6.51 18.22
CA ASP A 108 -13.49 7.57 18.67
C ASP A 108 -14.71 7.04 19.48
N GLY A 109 -14.47 6.03 20.35
CA GLY A 109 -15.51 5.39 21.17
C GLY A 109 -16.47 4.49 20.40
N LYS A 110 -16.18 4.21 19.12
CA LYS A 110 -16.98 3.31 18.26
C LYS A 110 -16.19 2.04 17.93
N THR A 111 -16.91 0.94 17.72
CA THR A 111 -16.32 -0.27 17.18
C THR A 111 -16.22 -0.14 15.66
N ILE A 112 -15.03 -0.35 15.14
CA ILE A 112 -14.75 -0.51 13.71
C ILE A 112 -14.10 -1.86 13.47
N TYR A 113 -14.04 -2.28 12.21
CA TYR A 113 -13.32 -3.47 11.80
C TYR A 113 -12.24 -3.07 10.80
N LYS A 114 -11.00 -3.31 11.17
CA LYS A 114 -9.83 -2.91 10.39
C LYS A 114 -9.25 -4.12 9.65
N GLY A 115 -8.82 -3.93 8.41
CA GLY A 115 -8.02 -4.93 7.70
C GLY A 115 -6.76 -5.27 8.50
N LYS A 116 -6.51 -6.56 8.71
CA LYS A 116 -5.33 -7.07 9.45
C LYS A 116 -4.01 -6.72 8.79
N ARG A 117 -4.03 -6.46 7.48
CA ARG A 117 -2.85 -6.10 6.69
C ARG A 117 -3.10 -4.81 5.92
N ASN A 118 -2.07 -4.03 5.72
CA ASN A 118 -2.10 -2.86 4.84
C ASN A 118 -1.64 -3.24 3.44
N GLY A 119 -2.32 -2.74 2.42
CA GLY A 119 -1.90 -2.91 1.03
C GLY A 119 -0.92 -1.81 0.62
N TYR A 120 0.14 -2.17 -0.09
CA TYR A 120 1.09 -1.22 -0.68
C TYR A 120 1.09 -1.38 -2.19
N PHE A 121 1.01 -0.27 -2.90
CA PHE A 121 0.85 -0.24 -4.36
C PHE A 121 1.89 0.67 -5.00
N THR A 122 2.45 0.23 -6.12
CA THR A 122 3.17 1.11 -7.03
C THR A 122 2.24 2.26 -7.47
N ILE A 123 2.80 3.45 -7.56
CA ILE A 123 2.05 4.68 -7.82
C ILE A 123 1.34 4.63 -9.17
N ALA A 124 0.03 4.57 -9.11
CA ALA A 124 -0.93 4.68 -10.22
C ALA A 124 -2.33 4.89 -9.64
N PRO A 125 -3.31 5.33 -10.41
CA PRO A 125 -4.70 5.40 -9.96
C PRO A 125 -5.18 4.07 -9.41
N LEU A 126 -5.95 4.10 -8.33
CA LEU A 126 -6.49 2.92 -7.68
C LEU A 126 -7.98 2.75 -7.99
N THR A 127 -8.39 1.53 -8.28
CA THR A 127 -9.79 1.13 -8.34
C THR A 127 -10.09 0.23 -7.15
N VAL A 128 -11.08 0.63 -6.36
CA VAL A 128 -11.58 -0.12 -5.20
C VAL A 128 -12.92 -0.73 -5.57
N THR A 129 -13.03 -2.04 -5.45
CA THR A 129 -14.28 -2.77 -5.66
C THR A 129 -14.69 -3.45 -4.36
N VAL A 130 -15.91 -3.21 -3.93
CA VAL A 130 -16.53 -3.87 -2.77
C VAL A 130 -17.63 -4.77 -3.29
N ASN A 131 -17.54 -6.06 -3.05
CA ASN A 131 -18.57 -7.06 -3.36
C ASN A 131 -18.97 -7.77 -2.07
N GLY A 132 -20.22 -8.14 -1.96
CA GLY A 132 -20.72 -8.93 -0.84
C GLY A 132 -22.17 -9.35 -1.03
N HIS A 133 -22.70 -10.07 -0.03
CA HIS A 133 -24.09 -10.46 0.02
C HIS A 133 -24.76 -9.85 1.25
N ARG A 134 -25.95 -9.34 1.07
CA ARG A 134 -26.75 -8.78 2.17
C ARG A 134 -27.16 -9.88 3.15
N ALA A 135 -27.01 -9.62 4.44
CA ALA A 135 -27.39 -10.58 5.47
C ALA A 135 -28.89 -10.85 5.52
N ILE A 136 -29.72 -9.85 5.11
CA ILE A 136 -31.17 -9.93 5.21
C ILE A 136 -31.81 -10.88 4.17
N ASP A 137 -31.30 -10.91 2.95
CA ASP A 137 -31.94 -11.61 1.82
C ASP A 137 -30.94 -12.36 0.91
N GLY A 138 -29.64 -12.29 1.19
CA GLY A 138 -28.59 -12.90 0.38
C GLY A 138 -28.36 -12.25 -0.97
N SER A 139 -28.98 -11.10 -1.25
CA SER A 139 -28.79 -10.38 -2.51
C SER A 139 -27.37 -9.80 -2.63
N GLU A 140 -26.87 -9.74 -3.87
CA GLU A 140 -25.56 -9.16 -4.14
C GLU A 140 -25.54 -7.65 -3.90
N ALA A 141 -24.47 -7.18 -3.33
CA ALA A 141 -24.14 -5.77 -3.19
C ALA A 141 -22.77 -5.52 -3.81
N LYS A 142 -22.68 -4.55 -4.71
CA LYS A 142 -21.42 -4.18 -5.37
C LYS A 142 -21.28 -2.67 -5.48
N THR A 143 -20.10 -2.17 -5.18
CA THR A 143 -19.75 -0.76 -5.36
C THR A 143 -18.31 -0.65 -5.86
N VAL A 144 -18.07 0.34 -6.72
CA VAL A 144 -16.74 0.64 -7.29
C VAL A 144 -16.39 2.09 -7.03
N TYR A 145 -15.18 2.34 -6.56
CA TYR A 145 -14.60 3.67 -6.35
C TYR A 145 -13.29 3.80 -7.09
N ASN A 146 -12.99 5.01 -7.57
CA ASN A 146 -11.73 5.32 -8.19
C ASN A 146 -11.00 6.40 -7.38
N ILE A 147 -9.71 6.17 -7.11
CA ILE A 147 -8.80 7.14 -6.52
C ILE A 147 -7.83 7.55 -7.63
N ASN A 148 -8.09 8.71 -8.23
CA ASN A 148 -7.37 9.13 -9.44
C ASN A 148 -5.99 9.74 -9.14
N THR A 149 -5.81 10.31 -7.95
CA THR A 149 -4.56 10.94 -7.53
C THR A 149 -3.93 10.12 -6.43
N VAL A 150 -2.78 9.54 -6.72
CA VAL A 150 -1.99 8.71 -5.78
C VAL A 150 -0.55 9.17 -5.87
N ASN A 151 0.05 9.52 -4.72
CA ASN A 151 1.42 9.98 -4.63
C ASN A 151 2.26 9.04 -3.77
N PRO A 152 3.60 9.07 -3.90
CA PRO A 152 4.49 8.37 -2.98
C PRO A 152 4.22 8.77 -1.52
N ALA A 153 4.26 7.79 -0.63
CA ALA A 153 3.97 7.93 0.79
C ALA A 153 2.52 8.30 1.17
N ASP A 154 1.59 8.37 0.21
CA ASP A 154 0.17 8.53 0.54
C ASP A 154 -0.34 7.34 1.38
N ASN A 155 -1.25 7.66 2.30
CA ASN A 155 -2.02 6.66 3.03
C ASN A 155 -3.51 6.88 2.74
N HIS A 156 -4.06 6.05 1.88
CA HIS A 156 -5.48 6.06 1.55
C HIS A 156 -6.24 5.18 2.54
N VAL A 157 -7.00 5.81 3.43
CA VAL A 157 -7.87 5.11 4.38
C VAL A 157 -9.25 4.95 3.75
N LEU A 158 -9.63 3.72 3.45
CA LEU A 158 -10.94 3.36 2.92
C LEU A 158 -11.91 3.16 4.09
N ASN A 159 -12.72 4.16 4.38
CA ASN A 159 -13.78 4.06 5.38
C ASN A 159 -15.08 3.59 4.70
N LEU A 160 -15.37 2.31 4.84
CA LEU A 160 -16.53 1.68 4.22
C LEU A 160 -17.70 1.60 5.21
N ASP A 161 -18.82 2.17 4.82
CA ASP A 161 -20.07 2.16 5.58
C ASP A 161 -21.22 1.63 4.71
N ALA A 162 -22.19 0.97 5.31
CA ALA A 162 -23.39 0.55 4.62
C ALA A 162 -24.47 1.62 4.79
N ASN A 163 -24.82 2.29 3.69
CA ASN A 163 -26.06 3.05 3.65
C ASN A 163 -27.19 2.08 3.35
N VAL A 164 -28.06 1.84 4.32
CA VAL A 164 -29.35 1.23 4.04
C VAL A 164 -30.12 2.25 3.22
N VAL A 165 -30.14 2.07 1.91
CA VAL A 165 -31.16 2.73 1.10
C VAL A 165 -32.45 2.13 1.60
N GLY A 166 -33.25 2.95 2.27
CA GLY A 166 -34.48 2.53 2.90
C GLY A 166 -35.32 1.70 1.95
N SER A 167 -35.77 0.62 2.50
CA SER A 167 -36.84 -0.20 1.88
C SER A 167 -37.98 0.65 1.39
#